data_7865597fec8c86e942e6429db5c83971
#
_entry.id   7865597fec8c86e942e6429db5c83971
#
_cell.length_a   1.000
_cell.length_b   1.000
_cell.length_c   1.000
_cell.angle_alpha   90.00
_cell.angle_beta   90.00
_cell.angle_gamma   90.00
#
_symmetry.space_group_name_H-M   'P 1'
#
loop_
_entity.id
_entity.type
_entity.pdbx_description
1 polymer ?
#
loop_
_entity_poly.entity_id
_entity_poly.type
_entity_poly.pdbx_seq_one_letter_code
_entity_poly.pdbx_strand_id
1 'polypeptide(L)'
;MRIDNRRPDQMRPIRITSNYLMTAEGSALIEVGNTRVLCAASVEESVPQFLRGSGRGWVTAEYSMLPRATGTRTPREVTKGHPSGRTQEIQRLIGRSLRSVVNMAALGDRSIIVDCDVLQADGGTRTASITGAYVALVLALKQLVQYGALKSLPVLDHVAATSVGIVAGVPILDLCYDEDSNAEVDMNIVMTGAGRFVELQATAEKTAFDDTQLAELVQVGRVGILELIAIQKQALEL
;
A
#
# COMPACT_ATOMS: atom_id res chain seq x y z
N MET A 1 -8.74 -22.82 -13.22
CA MET A 1 -7.26 -22.71 -13.23
C MET A 1 -6.94 -21.25 -13.49
N ARG A 2 -6.03 -20.62 -12.72
CA ARG A 2 -5.64 -19.23 -12.91
C ARG A 2 -4.90 -19.05 -14.24
N ILE A 3 -4.99 -17.88 -14.85
CA ILE A 3 -4.43 -17.60 -16.18
C ILE A 3 -2.89 -17.72 -16.23
N ASP A 4 -2.23 -17.54 -15.11
CA ASP A 4 -0.76 -17.63 -14.94
C ASP A 4 -0.32 -18.93 -14.24
N ASN A 5 -1.21 -19.90 -14.08
CA ASN A 5 -1.00 -21.19 -13.44
C ASN A 5 -0.60 -21.14 -11.95
N ARG A 6 -0.78 -20.00 -11.26
CA ARG A 6 -0.59 -19.93 -9.79
C ARG A 6 -1.64 -20.78 -9.06
N ARG A 7 -1.28 -21.27 -7.88
CA ARG A 7 -2.27 -21.83 -6.93
C ARG A 7 -3.18 -20.72 -6.41
N PRO A 8 -4.39 -21.05 -5.91
CA PRO A 8 -5.30 -20.06 -5.34
C PRO A 8 -4.68 -19.22 -4.21
N ASP A 9 -3.84 -19.82 -3.39
CA ASP A 9 -3.16 -19.23 -2.24
C ASP A 9 -1.78 -18.60 -2.55
N GLN A 10 -1.41 -18.50 -3.83
CA GLN A 10 -0.10 -18.06 -4.24
C GLN A 10 -0.12 -16.62 -4.78
N MET A 11 0.78 -15.78 -4.26
CA MET A 11 1.01 -14.44 -4.79
C MET A 11 1.84 -14.47 -6.08
N ARG A 12 1.75 -13.40 -6.87
CA ARG A 12 2.69 -13.12 -7.96
C ARG A 12 4.10 -12.93 -7.38
N PRO A 13 5.16 -13.08 -8.19
CA PRO A 13 6.51 -12.74 -7.75
C PRO A 13 6.56 -11.29 -7.24
N ILE A 14 7.17 -11.10 -6.06
CA ILE A 14 7.27 -9.80 -5.40
C ILE A 14 8.72 -9.40 -5.26
N ARG A 15 9.01 -8.14 -5.56
CA ARG A 15 10.32 -7.53 -5.34
C ARG A 15 10.15 -6.12 -4.79
N ILE A 16 10.93 -5.78 -3.77
CA ILE A 16 11.03 -4.41 -3.26
C ILE A 16 12.50 -3.98 -3.37
N THR A 17 12.74 -2.91 -4.11
CA THR A 17 14.06 -2.28 -4.25
C THR A 17 14.08 -1.01 -3.41
N SER A 18 14.80 -1.05 -2.30
CA SER A 18 14.95 0.08 -1.36
C SER A 18 15.90 1.15 -1.90
N ASN A 19 15.73 2.40 -1.43
CA ASN A 19 16.58 3.55 -1.81
C ASN A 19 16.66 3.75 -3.33
N TYR A 20 15.52 3.60 -3.99
CA TYR A 20 15.45 3.66 -5.46
C TYR A 20 15.72 5.07 -6.02
N LEU A 21 15.29 6.12 -5.29
CA LEU A 21 15.55 7.53 -5.63
C LEU A 21 16.63 8.08 -4.70
N MET A 22 17.64 8.73 -5.29
CA MET A 22 18.76 9.32 -4.55
C MET A 22 18.40 10.62 -3.81
N THR A 23 17.29 11.24 -4.16
CA THR A 23 16.88 12.57 -3.65
C THR A 23 15.82 12.53 -2.56
N ALA A 24 15.14 11.38 -2.38
CA ALA A 24 14.12 11.22 -1.35
C ALA A 24 14.74 10.74 -0.03
N GLU A 25 14.20 11.17 1.11
CA GLU A 25 14.62 10.69 2.43
C GLU A 25 14.39 9.19 2.60
N GLY A 26 13.40 8.65 1.90
CA GLY A 26 13.19 7.21 1.78
C GLY A 26 12.45 6.89 0.49
N SER A 27 12.84 5.82 -0.19
CA SER A 27 12.14 5.42 -1.42
C SER A 27 12.21 3.91 -1.64
N ALA A 28 11.20 3.39 -2.31
CA ALA A 28 11.12 1.99 -2.70
C ALA A 28 10.39 1.84 -4.04
N LEU A 29 10.92 1.01 -4.91
CA LEU A 29 10.17 0.47 -6.04
C LEU A 29 9.63 -0.90 -5.64
N ILE A 30 8.30 -1.04 -5.59
CA ILE A 30 7.64 -2.32 -5.39
C ILE A 30 7.12 -2.87 -6.73
N GLU A 31 7.40 -4.13 -6.96
CA GLU A 31 6.94 -4.91 -8.10
C GLU A 31 6.15 -6.11 -7.58
N VAL A 32 4.92 -6.29 -8.05
CA VAL A 32 4.05 -7.44 -7.77
C VAL A 32 3.59 -7.97 -9.12
N GLY A 33 4.26 -9.01 -9.60
CA GLY A 33 4.13 -9.44 -10.98
C GLY A 33 4.44 -8.30 -11.95
N ASN A 34 3.45 -7.92 -12.77
CA ASN A 34 3.58 -6.80 -13.71
C ASN A 34 3.19 -5.44 -13.10
N THR A 35 2.61 -5.40 -11.91
CA THR A 35 2.31 -4.13 -11.23
C THR A 35 3.58 -3.54 -10.64
N ARG A 36 3.86 -2.26 -10.94
CA ARG A 36 5.03 -1.51 -10.46
C ARG A 36 4.62 -0.19 -9.89
N VAL A 37 5.00 0.08 -8.65
CA VAL A 37 4.73 1.34 -7.97
C VAL A 37 6.01 1.90 -7.38
N LEU A 38 6.31 3.14 -7.71
CA LEU A 38 7.38 3.92 -7.08
C LEU A 38 6.78 4.65 -5.87
N CYS A 39 7.37 4.44 -4.69
CA CYS A 39 6.99 5.11 -3.47
C CYS A 39 8.17 5.98 -2.99
N ALA A 40 7.94 7.27 -2.76
CA ALA A 40 8.94 8.22 -2.28
C ALA A 40 8.41 8.95 -1.05
N ALA A 41 9.18 8.96 0.03
CA ALA A 41 8.83 9.65 1.27
C ALA A 41 9.66 10.93 1.39
N SER A 42 8.97 12.06 1.58
CA SER A 42 9.56 13.38 1.82
C SER A 42 9.25 13.84 3.24
N VAL A 43 10.22 14.44 3.91
CA VAL A 43 10.10 14.95 5.28
C VAL A 43 9.95 16.47 5.26
N GLU A 44 8.90 16.98 5.92
CA GLU A 44 8.68 18.41 6.15
C GLU A 44 8.77 18.73 7.65
N GLU A 45 9.55 19.76 8.02
CA GLU A 45 9.69 20.26 9.40
C GLU A 45 8.48 21.15 9.80
N SER A 46 7.30 20.74 9.39
CA SER A 46 6.02 21.40 9.69
C SER A 46 4.87 20.40 9.72
N VAL A 47 3.79 20.77 10.41
CA VAL A 47 2.56 20.00 10.45
C VAL A 47 1.38 20.79 9.85
N PRO A 48 0.35 20.14 9.33
CA PRO A 48 -0.88 20.80 8.90
C PRO A 48 -1.46 21.69 9.98
N GLN A 49 -2.17 22.73 9.57
CA GLN A 49 -2.72 23.76 10.48
C GLN A 49 -3.55 23.16 11.63
N PHE A 50 -4.30 22.09 11.39
CA PHE A 50 -5.14 21.45 12.42
C PHE A 50 -4.34 20.69 13.49
N LEU A 51 -3.02 20.50 13.31
CA LEU A 51 -2.12 19.86 14.29
C LEU A 51 -1.14 20.83 14.95
N ARG A 52 -1.12 22.09 14.54
CA ARG A 52 -0.19 23.08 15.11
C ARG A 52 -0.37 23.19 16.62
N GLY A 53 0.74 23.09 17.37
CA GLY A 53 0.75 23.13 18.82
C GLY A 53 0.30 21.85 19.52
N SER A 54 -0.02 20.78 18.79
CA SER A 54 -0.41 19.49 19.36
C SER A 54 0.79 18.64 19.81
N GLY A 55 2.01 18.98 19.34
CA GLY A 55 3.22 18.17 19.53
C GLY A 55 3.16 16.80 18.82
N ARG A 56 2.31 16.68 17.80
CA ARG A 56 2.10 15.43 17.05
C ARG A 56 2.41 15.65 15.58
N GLY A 57 3.16 14.72 15.01
CA GLY A 57 3.45 14.70 13.60
C GLY A 57 2.27 14.17 12.74
N TRP A 58 2.50 14.14 11.46
CA TRP A 58 1.54 13.68 10.48
C TRP A 58 2.18 12.80 9.42
N VAL A 59 1.44 11.82 8.93
CA VAL A 59 1.80 11.03 7.74
C VAL A 59 0.64 11.11 6.77
N THR A 60 0.92 11.50 5.56
CA THR A 60 -0.05 11.56 4.47
C THR A 60 0.51 10.88 3.23
N ALA A 61 -0.33 10.63 2.24
CA ALA A 61 0.11 10.06 0.99
C ALA A 61 -0.61 10.69 -0.20
N GLU A 62 0.09 10.76 -1.30
CA GLU A 62 -0.46 11.02 -2.62
C GLU A 62 -0.39 9.76 -3.48
N TYR A 63 -1.28 9.66 -4.45
CA TYR A 63 -1.36 8.53 -5.36
C TYR A 63 -1.63 9.02 -6.77
N SER A 64 -0.87 8.55 -7.72
CA SER A 64 -1.03 8.87 -9.12
C SER A 64 -0.71 7.67 -10.01
N MET A 65 -1.18 7.73 -11.25
CA MET A 65 -0.83 6.74 -12.28
C MET A 65 -0.21 7.44 -13.48
N LEU A 66 0.87 6.87 -14.01
CA LEU A 66 1.40 7.32 -15.29
C LEU A 66 0.32 7.15 -16.39
N PRO A 67 0.24 8.09 -17.35
CA PRO A 67 -0.72 7.99 -18.45
C PRO A 67 -0.68 6.67 -19.22
N ARG A 68 0.48 6.01 -19.25
CA ARG A 68 0.70 4.71 -19.90
C ARG A 68 0.93 3.57 -18.91
N ALA A 69 0.48 3.73 -17.67
CA ALA A 69 0.51 2.65 -16.69
C ALA A 69 -0.38 1.47 -17.11
N THR A 70 -1.41 1.72 -17.91
CA THR A 70 -2.36 0.73 -18.45
C THR A 70 -2.18 0.55 -19.96
N GLY A 71 -2.83 -0.44 -20.54
CA GLY A 71 -2.78 -0.77 -21.98
C GLY A 71 -3.16 0.40 -22.90
N THR A 72 -4.09 1.25 -22.48
CA THR A 72 -4.48 2.48 -23.16
C THR A 72 -3.99 3.72 -22.40
N ARG A 73 -3.65 4.78 -23.12
CA ARG A 73 -3.23 6.05 -22.50
C ARG A 73 -4.42 6.72 -21.82
N THR A 74 -4.28 7.01 -20.52
CA THR A 74 -5.24 7.85 -19.78
C THR A 74 -4.71 9.27 -19.65
N PRO A 75 -5.57 10.32 -19.72
CA PRO A 75 -5.15 11.70 -19.44
C PRO A 75 -4.67 11.85 -18.00
N ARG A 76 -3.70 12.76 -17.77
CA ARG A 76 -3.33 13.12 -16.38
C ARG A 76 -4.51 13.81 -15.68
N GLU A 77 -4.75 13.47 -14.42
CA GLU A 77 -5.88 14.03 -13.66
C GLU A 77 -5.77 15.54 -13.48
N VAL A 78 -4.54 16.08 -13.36
CA VAL A 78 -4.33 17.54 -13.26
C VAL A 78 -4.85 18.30 -14.48
N THR A 79 -4.92 17.68 -15.66
CA THR A 79 -5.51 18.31 -16.85
C THR A 79 -7.04 18.42 -16.77
N LYS A 80 -7.66 17.69 -15.84
CA LYS A 80 -9.10 17.76 -15.53
C LYS A 80 -9.40 18.71 -14.37
N GLY A 81 -8.37 19.33 -13.76
CA GLY A 81 -8.49 20.32 -12.70
C GLY A 81 -8.52 19.78 -11.27
N HIS A 82 -8.80 18.51 -11.06
CA HIS A 82 -8.80 17.89 -9.72
C HIS A 82 -8.61 16.36 -9.80
N PRO A 83 -8.07 15.74 -8.73
CA PRO A 83 -8.00 14.29 -8.60
C PRO A 83 -9.38 13.64 -8.62
N SER A 84 -9.49 12.45 -9.18
CA SER A 84 -10.72 11.66 -9.16
C SER A 84 -11.09 11.21 -7.75
N GLY A 85 -12.36 10.88 -7.53
CA GLY A 85 -12.82 10.32 -6.24
C GLY A 85 -12.06 9.05 -5.87
N ARG A 86 -11.75 8.19 -6.85
CA ARG A 86 -10.92 6.99 -6.67
C ARG A 86 -9.51 7.35 -6.19
N THR A 87 -8.86 8.32 -6.81
CA THR A 87 -7.52 8.77 -6.40
C THR A 87 -7.52 9.28 -4.97
N GLN A 88 -8.50 10.14 -4.62
CA GLN A 88 -8.62 10.67 -3.26
C GLN A 88 -8.91 9.57 -2.22
N GLU A 89 -9.73 8.59 -2.55
CA GLU A 89 -9.99 7.42 -1.69
C GLU A 89 -8.70 6.65 -1.42
N ILE A 90 -7.92 6.33 -2.47
CA ILE A 90 -6.66 5.58 -2.35
C ILE A 90 -5.63 6.37 -1.54
N GLN A 91 -5.47 7.68 -1.76
CA GLN A 91 -4.59 8.54 -0.96
C GLN A 91 -4.94 8.48 0.54
N ARG A 92 -6.24 8.57 0.87
CA ARG A 92 -6.72 8.48 2.26
C ARG A 92 -6.48 7.10 2.86
N LEU A 93 -6.67 6.05 2.08
CA LEU A 93 -6.42 4.67 2.48
C LEU A 93 -4.93 4.44 2.81
N ILE A 94 -4.01 4.84 1.91
CA ILE A 94 -2.56 4.73 2.15
C ILE A 94 -2.18 5.51 3.41
N GLY A 95 -2.54 6.78 3.49
CA GLY A 95 -2.22 7.63 4.64
C GLY A 95 -2.73 7.05 5.97
N ARG A 96 -3.97 6.54 6.01
CA ARG A 96 -4.56 5.89 7.20
C ARG A 96 -3.79 4.63 7.57
N SER A 97 -3.43 3.81 6.59
CA SER A 97 -2.67 2.57 6.79
C SER A 97 -1.31 2.86 7.42
N LEU A 98 -0.58 3.82 6.91
CA LEU A 98 0.72 4.23 7.46
C LEU A 98 0.59 4.81 8.87
N ARG A 99 -0.40 5.68 9.12
CA ARG A 99 -0.63 6.26 10.46
C ARG A 99 -0.98 5.23 11.53
N SER A 100 -1.55 4.09 11.16
CA SER A 100 -1.91 3.03 12.12
C SER A 100 -0.71 2.37 12.78
N VAL A 101 0.47 2.49 12.17
CA VAL A 101 1.71 1.84 12.62
C VAL A 101 2.84 2.80 12.96
N VAL A 102 2.55 4.10 13.08
CA VAL A 102 3.54 5.13 13.46
C VAL A 102 3.11 5.84 14.75
N ASN A 103 4.05 6.04 15.66
CA ASN A 103 3.86 6.87 16.85
C ASN A 103 3.98 8.35 16.48
N MET A 104 2.84 9.01 16.24
CA MET A 104 2.78 10.40 15.82
C MET A 104 3.33 11.37 16.87
N ALA A 105 3.24 11.05 18.15
CA ALA A 105 3.83 11.89 19.21
C ALA A 105 5.35 11.80 19.20
N ALA A 106 5.92 10.62 18.93
CA ALA A 106 7.37 10.47 18.83
C ALA A 106 7.94 11.06 17.53
N LEU A 107 7.14 11.23 16.48
CA LEU A 107 7.51 11.92 15.24
C LEU A 107 7.70 13.43 15.48
N GLY A 108 6.96 14.02 16.46
CA GLY A 108 7.01 15.46 16.76
C GLY A 108 6.36 16.30 15.65
N ASP A 109 6.66 17.62 15.64
CA ASP A 109 6.05 18.57 14.70
C ASP A 109 6.60 18.44 13.26
N ARG A 110 6.53 17.25 12.70
CA ARG A 110 6.95 16.91 11.32
C ARG A 110 5.86 16.25 10.55
N SER A 111 5.84 16.47 9.24
CA SER A 111 5.01 15.71 8.31
C SER A 111 5.88 14.81 7.43
N ILE A 112 5.38 13.62 7.13
CA ILE A 112 5.94 12.78 6.07
C ILE A 112 4.88 12.62 5.00
N ILE A 113 5.23 13.02 3.79
CA ILE A 113 4.41 12.88 2.59
C ILE A 113 4.98 11.71 1.81
N VAL A 114 4.13 10.73 1.48
CA VAL A 114 4.55 9.59 0.68
C VAL A 114 3.83 9.62 -0.66
N ASP A 115 4.60 9.88 -1.71
CA ASP A 115 4.13 9.86 -3.08
C ASP A 115 4.17 8.44 -3.62
N CYS A 116 3.06 7.97 -4.18
CA CYS A 116 2.92 6.64 -4.76
C CYS A 116 2.55 6.76 -6.23
N ASP A 117 3.54 6.60 -7.12
CA ASP A 117 3.37 6.68 -8.56
C ASP A 117 3.31 5.28 -9.19
N VAL A 118 2.16 4.93 -9.75
CA VAL A 118 1.99 3.67 -10.48
C VAL A 118 2.63 3.79 -11.86
N LEU A 119 3.72 3.08 -12.06
CA LEU A 119 4.46 3.03 -13.32
C LEU A 119 3.82 2.06 -14.32
N GLN A 120 3.31 0.93 -13.79
CA GLN A 120 2.62 -0.11 -14.56
C GLN A 120 1.56 -0.76 -13.68
N ALA A 121 0.37 -0.95 -14.23
CA ALA A 121 -0.80 -1.48 -13.53
C ALA A 121 -1.26 -2.82 -14.14
N ASP A 122 -1.31 -3.85 -13.28
CA ASP A 122 -1.84 -5.17 -13.59
C ASP A 122 -2.54 -5.76 -12.35
N GLY A 123 -3.56 -5.06 -11.85
CA GLY A 123 -4.24 -5.39 -10.59
C GLY A 123 -3.44 -5.04 -9.33
N GLY A 124 -4.12 -4.80 -8.22
CA GLY A 124 -3.52 -4.59 -6.89
C GLY A 124 -2.68 -3.31 -6.74
N THR A 125 -2.92 -2.25 -7.52
CA THR A 125 -2.10 -1.04 -7.45
C THR A 125 -2.19 -0.33 -6.09
N ARG A 126 -3.38 -0.26 -5.49
CA ARG A 126 -3.59 0.35 -4.16
C ARG A 126 -2.91 -0.45 -3.03
N THR A 127 -2.95 -1.77 -3.10
CA THR A 127 -2.34 -2.65 -2.11
C THR A 127 -0.81 -2.66 -2.22
N ALA A 128 -0.27 -2.67 -3.43
CA ALA A 128 1.15 -2.50 -3.69
C ALA A 128 1.64 -1.13 -3.20
N SER A 129 0.87 -0.05 -3.42
CA SER A 129 1.19 1.29 -2.92
C SER A 129 1.31 1.32 -1.39
N ILE A 130 0.36 0.73 -0.65
CA ILE A 130 0.44 0.67 0.82
C ILE A 130 1.70 -0.06 1.28
N THR A 131 1.98 -1.23 0.66
CA THR A 131 3.09 -2.10 1.03
C THR A 131 4.44 -1.45 0.72
N GLY A 132 4.59 -0.80 -0.44
CA GLY A 132 5.80 -0.06 -0.83
C GLY A 132 5.98 1.25 -0.06
N ALA A 133 4.88 1.99 0.17
CA ALA A 133 4.88 3.23 0.94
C ALA A 133 5.36 3.01 2.37
N TYR A 134 5.01 1.89 2.99
CA TYR A 134 5.55 1.53 4.31
C TYR A 134 7.08 1.43 4.29
N VAL A 135 7.67 0.79 3.29
CA VAL A 135 9.13 0.66 3.18
C VAL A 135 9.78 2.04 2.98
N ALA A 136 9.24 2.87 2.08
CA ALA A 136 9.73 4.22 1.87
C ALA A 136 9.66 5.07 3.15
N LEU A 137 8.54 5.01 3.88
CA LEU A 137 8.34 5.69 5.16
C LEU A 137 9.37 5.25 6.20
N VAL A 138 9.59 3.96 6.38
CA VAL A 138 10.54 3.44 7.38
C VAL A 138 11.97 3.85 7.04
N LEU A 139 12.35 3.88 5.76
CA LEU A 139 13.67 4.36 5.32
C LEU A 139 13.86 5.84 5.66
N ALA A 140 12.87 6.69 5.39
CA ALA A 140 12.91 8.10 5.77
C ALA A 140 13.02 8.29 7.28
N LEU A 141 12.27 7.52 8.07
CA LEU A 141 12.35 7.57 9.53
C LEU A 141 13.71 7.07 10.06
N LYS A 142 14.30 6.04 9.45
CA LYS A 142 15.67 5.59 9.78
C LYS A 142 16.70 6.69 9.50
N GLN A 143 16.54 7.41 8.39
CA GLN A 143 17.42 8.53 8.06
C GLN A 143 17.32 9.66 9.10
N LEU A 144 16.10 10.01 9.55
CA LEU A 144 15.92 11.01 10.64
C LEU A 144 16.57 10.56 11.96
N VAL A 145 16.54 9.28 12.29
CA VAL A 145 17.24 8.74 13.46
C VAL A 145 18.76 8.83 13.28
N GLN A 146 19.25 8.48 12.11
CA GLN A 146 20.69 8.53 11.79
C GLN A 146 21.26 9.96 11.88
N TYR A 147 20.49 10.98 11.48
CA TYR A 147 20.87 12.38 11.59
C TYR A 147 20.61 12.99 12.99
N GLY A 148 20.10 12.20 13.93
CA GLY A 148 19.82 12.67 15.29
C GLY A 148 18.56 13.55 15.39
N ALA A 149 17.77 13.67 14.33
CA ALA A 149 16.51 14.42 14.34
C ALA A 149 15.40 13.70 15.13
N LEU A 150 15.47 12.37 15.22
CA LEU A 150 14.63 11.53 16.08
C LEU A 150 15.50 10.73 17.04
N LYS A 151 15.03 10.55 18.28
CA LYS A 151 15.75 9.75 19.31
C LYS A 151 15.69 8.25 19.04
N SER A 152 14.63 7.77 18.45
CA SER A 152 14.39 6.37 18.10
C SER A 152 13.40 6.26 16.96
N LEU A 153 13.35 5.10 16.32
CA LEU A 153 12.44 4.83 15.22
C LEU A 153 10.97 4.81 15.73
N PRO A 154 10.09 5.72 15.29
CA PRO A 154 8.73 5.83 15.78
C PRO A 154 7.77 4.85 15.10
N VAL A 155 8.23 3.67 14.75
CA VAL A 155 7.42 2.61 14.11
C VAL A 155 6.93 1.64 15.17
N LEU A 156 5.62 1.40 15.22
CA LEU A 156 4.95 0.51 16.17
C LEU A 156 4.83 -0.92 15.67
N ASP A 157 4.63 -1.10 14.36
CA ASP A 157 4.41 -2.38 13.71
C ASP A 157 4.64 -2.26 12.20
N HIS A 158 4.62 -3.38 11.49
CA HIS A 158 4.55 -3.41 10.03
C HIS A 158 3.10 -3.22 9.57
N VAL A 159 2.92 -2.77 8.33
CA VAL A 159 1.63 -2.77 7.64
C VAL A 159 1.82 -3.18 6.19
N ALA A 160 0.98 -4.09 5.73
CA ALA A 160 0.94 -4.52 4.34
C ALA A 160 -0.50 -4.70 3.87
N ALA A 161 -0.69 -4.72 2.56
CA ALA A 161 -2.00 -4.89 1.94
C ALA A 161 -1.92 -5.84 0.75
N THR A 162 -2.98 -6.63 0.57
CA THR A 162 -3.16 -7.50 -0.60
C THR A 162 -4.60 -7.47 -1.07
N SER A 163 -4.82 -7.83 -2.35
CA SER A 163 -6.14 -8.12 -2.86
C SER A 163 -6.44 -9.61 -2.73
N VAL A 164 -7.70 -9.93 -2.51
CA VAL A 164 -8.26 -11.27 -2.58
C VAL A 164 -9.60 -11.20 -3.28
N GLY A 165 -10.06 -12.28 -3.87
CA GLY A 165 -11.38 -12.28 -4.52
C GLY A 165 -11.91 -13.67 -4.75
N ILE A 166 -13.16 -13.75 -5.17
CA ILE A 166 -13.79 -15.00 -5.62
C ILE A 166 -13.85 -14.97 -7.15
N VAL A 167 -13.20 -15.93 -7.78
CA VAL A 167 -13.21 -16.10 -9.24
C VAL A 167 -13.62 -17.53 -9.57
N ALA A 168 -14.70 -17.67 -10.33
CA ALA A 168 -15.33 -18.97 -10.65
C ALA A 168 -15.59 -19.82 -9.38
N GLY A 169 -16.12 -19.18 -8.33
CA GLY A 169 -16.45 -19.81 -7.06
C GLY A 169 -15.24 -20.16 -6.17
N VAL A 170 -14.02 -19.78 -6.55
CA VAL A 170 -12.79 -20.11 -5.81
C VAL A 170 -12.21 -18.85 -5.18
N PRO A 171 -11.96 -18.82 -3.84
CA PRO A 171 -11.20 -17.74 -3.21
C PRO A 171 -9.74 -17.77 -3.69
N ILE A 172 -9.24 -16.64 -4.19
CA ILE A 172 -7.88 -16.50 -4.69
C ILE A 172 -7.17 -15.29 -4.09
N LEU A 173 -5.86 -15.43 -3.93
CA LEU A 173 -4.96 -14.42 -3.41
C LEU A 173 -4.33 -13.60 -4.56
N ASP A 174 -4.19 -12.28 -4.35
CA ASP A 174 -3.44 -11.40 -5.24
C ASP A 174 -3.94 -11.47 -6.70
N LEU A 175 -5.08 -10.81 -6.95
CA LEU A 175 -5.69 -10.76 -8.27
C LEU A 175 -4.85 -9.92 -9.23
N CYS A 176 -4.55 -10.48 -10.41
CA CYS A 176 -4.11 -9.67 -11.55
C CYS A 176 -5.33 -8.97 -12.20
N TYR A 177 -5.09 -8.08 -13.17
CA TYR A 177 -6.17 -7.30 -13.79
C TYR A 177 -7.28 -8.16 -14.41
N ASP A 178 -6.90 -9.23 -15.11
CA ASP A 178 -7.89 -10.11 -15.75
C ASP A 178 -8.74 -10.88 -14.73
N GLU A 179 -8.16 -11.25 -13.59
CA GLU A 179 -8.88 -11.91 -12.51
C GLU A 179 -9.80 -10.91 -11.78
N ASP A 180 -9.30 -9.71 -11.47
CA ASP A 180 -10.03 -8.62 -10.82
C ASP A 180 -11.27 -8.22 -11.64
N SER A 181 -11.09 -8.01 -12.94
CA SER A 181 -12.18 -7.63 -13.86
C SER A 181 -13.28 -8.70 -14.02
N ASN A 182 -12.98 -9.95 -13.71
CA ASN A 182 -13.91 -11.09 -13.81
C ASN A 182 -14.36 -11.62 -12.44
N ALA A 183 -13.86 -11.06 -11.35
CA ALA A 183 -14.20 -11.49 -9.99
C ALA A 183 -15.71 -11.40 -9.72
N GLU A 184 -16.21 -12.31 -8.92
CA GLU A 184 -17.55 -12.26 -8.33
C GLU A 184 -17.55 -11.38 -7.09
N VAL A 185 -16.45 -11.43 -6.33
CA VAL A 185 -16.15 -10.60 -5.18
C VAL A 185 -14.72 -10.11 -5.30
N ASP A 186 -14.50 -8.79 -5.17
CA ASP A 186 -13.20 -8.15 -4.99
C ASP A 186 -13.08 -7.65 -3.56
N MET A 187 -11.96 -7.94 -2.91
CA MET A 187 -11.68 -7.50 -1.56
C MET A 187 -10.23 -7.06 -1.40
N ASN A 188 -10.03 -5.90 -0.78
CA ASN A 188 -8.73 -5.40 -0.37
C ASN A 188 -8.59 -5.50 1.14
N ILE A 189 -7.50 -6.07 1.61
CA ILE A 189 -7.20 -6.29 3.02
C ILE A 189 -5.94 -5.53 3.39
N VAL A 190 -6.02 -4.73 4.45
CA VAL A 190 -4.86 -4.07 5.07
C VAL A 190 -4.72 -4.57 6.50
N MET A 191 -3.56 -5.12 6.84
CA MET A 191 -3.28 -5.66 8.17
C MET A 191 -1.92 -5.22 8.68
N THR A 192 -1.82 -5.19 10.02
CA THR A 192 -0.54 -5.00 10.72
C THR A 192 0.20 -6.33 10.89
N GLY A 193 1.50 -6.26 11.24
CA GLY A 193 2.33 -7.42 11.55
C GLY A 193 1.82 -8.24 12.74
N ALA A 194 1.13 -7.62 13.69
CA ALA A 194 0.43 -8.30 14.79
C ALA A 194 -0.88 -8.99 14.36
N GLY A 195 -1.22 -8.99 13.07
CA GLY A 195 -2.42 -9.63 12.55
C GLY A 195 -3.72 -8.88 12.79
N ARG A 196 -3.65 -7.57 13.09
CA ARG A 196 -4.81 -6.70 13.29
C ARG A 196 -5.23 -6.06 11.98
N PHE A 197 -6.53 -5.94 11.75
CA PHE A 197 -7.05 -5.27 10.57
C PHE A 197 -6.95 -3.74 10.71
N VAL A 198 -6.47 -3.10 9.66
CA VAL A 198 -6.53 -1.64 9.50
C VAL A 198 -7.73 -1.27 8.64
N GLU A 199 -7.96 -2.03 7.57
CA GLU A 199 -9.10 -1.86 6.68
C GLU A 199 -9.46 -3.17 5.98
N LEU A 200 -10.76 -3.37 5.78
CA LEU A 200 -11.35 -4.39 4.94
C LEU A 200 -12.32 -3.68 3.99
N GLN A 201 -12.09 -3.81 2.70
CA GLN A 201 -12.96 -3.25 1.67
C GLN A 201 -13.36 -4.39 0.73
N ALA A 202 -14.60 -4.79 0.75
CA ALA A 202 -15.13 -5.88 -0.07
C ALA A 202 -16.33 -5.42 -0.88
N THR A 203 -16.38 -5.82 -2.14
CA THR A 203 -17.47 -5.50 -3.07
C THR A 203 -17.91 -6.77 -3.76
N ALA A 204 -19.21 -7.04 -3.74
CA ALA A 204 -19.84 -8.06 -4.54
C ALA A 204 -20.14 -7.47 -5.93
N GLU A 205 -19.43 -7.91 -6.96
CA GLU A 205 -19.58 -7.40 -8.32
C GLU A 205 -20.72 -8.14 -9.08
N LYS A 206 -21.02 -9.37 -8.69
CA LYS A 206 -22.05 -10.19 -9.36
C LYS A 206 -23.09 -10.74 -8.40
N THR A 207 -22.65 -11.43 -7.36
CA THR A 207 -23.51 -12.11 -6.39
C THR A 207 -23.04 -11.79 -4.98
N ALA A 208 -23.97 -11.49 -4.08
CA ALA A 208 -23.66 -11.26 -2.66
C ALA A 208 -22.92 -12.47 -2.07
N PHE A 209 -21.94 -12.21 -1.22
CA PHE A 209 -21.16 -13.23 -0.53
C PHE A 209 -21.62 -13.37 0.92
N ASP A 210 -21.43 -14.55 1.49
CA ASP A 210 -21.83 -14.88 2.84
C ASP A 210 -20.64 -14.83 3.84
N ASP A 211 -20.94 -15.10 5.11
CA ASP A 211 -19.95 -15.08 6.20
C ASP A 211 -18.84 -16.14 6.00
N THR A 212 -19.15 -17.27 5.39
CA THR A 212 -18.18 -18.35 5.11
C THR A 212 -17.18 -17.88 4.05
N GLN A 213 -17.68 -17.33 2.96
CA GLN A 213 -16.86 -16.75 1.89
C GLN A 213 -16.01 -15.60 2.39
N LEU A 214 -16.56 -14.74 3.26
CA LEU A 214 -15.79 -13.67 3.90
C LEU A 214 -14.65 -14.24 4.75
N ALA A 215 -14.91 -15.27 5.56
CA ALA A 215 -13.89 -15.90 6.39
C ALA A 215 -12.78 -16.55 5.56
N GLU A 216 -13.12 -17.22 4.46
CA GLU A 216 -12.16 -17.79 3.51
C GLU A 216 -11.27 -16.73 2.87
N LEU A 217 -11.85 -15.62 2.36
CA LEU A 217 -11.12 -14.49 1.79
C LEU A 217 -10.14 -13.89 2.81
N VAL A 218 -10.59 -13.68 4.05
CA VAL A 218 -9.74 -13.18 5.13
C VAL A 218 -8.58 -14.15 5.43
N GLN A 219 -8.84 -15.45 5.45
CA GLN A 219 -7.80 -16.45 5.70
C GLN A 219 -6.75 -16.46 4.59
N VAL A 220 -7.16 -16.44 3.35
CA VAL A 220 -6.27 -16.37 2.18
C VAL A 220 -5.46 -15.08 2.19
N GLY A 221 -6.09 -13.95 2.50
CA GLY A 221 -5.43 -12.66 2.62
C GLY A 221 -4.35 -12.60 3.70
N ARG A 222 -4.57 -13.26 4.84
CA ARG A 222 -3.56 -13.36 5.91
C ARG A 222 -2.27 -14.01 5.43
N VAL A 223 -2.35 -15.04 4.60
CA VAL A 223 -1.17 -15.70 4.03
C VAL A 223 -0.35 -14.71 3.23
N GLY A 224 -0.99 -13.96 2.32
CA GLY A 224 -0.31 -12.94 1.52
C GLY A 224 0.29 -11.79 2.34
N ILE A 225 -0.42 -11.32 3.37
CA ILE A 225 0.08 -10.26 4.26
C ILE A 225 1.34 -10.71 5.00
N LEU A 226 1.40 -11.94 5.50
CA LEU A 226 2.58 -12.45 6.19
C LEU A 226 3.78 -12.57 5.25
N GLU A 227 3.57 -13.00 4.01
CA GLU A 227 4.59 -13.05 2.97
C GLU A 227 5.10 -11.65 2.64
N LEU A 228 4.22 -10.67 2.43
CA LEU A 228 4.57 -9.27 2.17
C LEU A 228 5.38 -8.65 3.31
N ILE A 229 5.02 -8.92 4.57
CA ILE A 229 5.76 -8.42 5.74
C ILE A 229 7.16 -9.05 5.82
N ALA A 230 7.32 -10.33 5.47
CA ALA A 230 8.63 -10.96 5.41
C ALA A 230 9.52 -10.29 4.35
N ILE A 231 8.96 -9.97 3.19
CA ILE A 231 9.67 -9.25 2.11
C ILE A 231 10.01 -7.80 2.53
N GLN A 232 9.10 -7.10 3.22
CA GLN A 232 9.38 -5.77 3.78
C GLN A 232 10.55 -5.81 4.77
N LYS A 233 10.59 -6.81 5.68
CA LYS A 233 11.70 -6.98 6.62
C LYS A 233 13.02 -7.19 5.90
N GLN A 234 13.04 -8.04 4.89
CA GLN A 234 14.22 -8.28 4.08
C GLN A 234 14.68 -6.99 3.37
N ALA A 235 13.76 -6.23 2.76
CA ALA A 235 14.06 -4.97 2.08
C ALA A 235 14.54 -3.87 3.02
N LEU A 236 14.18 -3.93 4.29
CA LEU A 236 14.58 -2.99 5.34
C LEU A 236 15.80 -3.47 6.16
N GLU A 237 16.34 -4.68 5.86
CA GLU A 237 17.43 -5.31 6.63
C GLU A 237 17.08 -5.41 8.13
N LEU A 238 15.88 -5.89 8.43
CA LEU A 238 15.31 -6.04 9.79
C LEU A 238 15.19 -7.51 10.17
#